data_b1e257551cb2f991c811b20af36f623d
#
_entry.id   b1e257551cb2f991c811b20af36f623d
#
_cell.length_a   1.000
_cell.length_b   1.000
_cell.length_c   1.000
_cell.angle_alpha   90.00
_cell.angle_beta   90.00
_cell.angle_gamma   90.00
#
_symmetry.space_group_name_H-M   'P 1'
#
loop_
_entity.id
_entity.type
_entity.pdbx_description
1 polymer ?
#
loop_
_entity_poly.entity_id
_entity_poly.type
_entity_poly.pdbx_seq_one_letter_code
_entity_poly.pdbx_strand_id
1 'polypeptide(L)'
;KLGWSPDVVHCHGWFTAMVPAYLKTAYKDDPTFKDAKVFYSLYEEDFANASLGTKYAELASQVDIDAADLAAYGSGSFVDLTKGALSFTDVVVKSDENIDPEIMSYIKDNNIRVFAPASDDDYEAFGDLYDEFVNEEVSA
;
A
#
# COMPACT_ATOMS: atom_id res chain seq x y z
N LYS A 1 7.11 -12.35 -22.76
CA LYS A 1 7.27 -12.40 -21.29
C LYS A 1 8.75 -12.21 -20.97
N LEU A 2 9.08 -11.23 -20.15
CA LEU A 2 10.48 -10.92 -19.80
C LEU A 2 11.08 -11.89 -18.78
N GLY A 3 10.26 -12.81 -18.23
CA GLY A 3 10.71 -13.83 -17.27
C GLY A 3 11.19 -13.25 -15.92
N TRP A 4 10.76 -12.02 -15.60
CA TRP A 4 11.05 -11.33 -14.36
C TRP A 4 9.78 -11.04 -13.58
N SER A 5 9.82 -11.25 -12.28
CA SER A 5 8.76 -10.91 -11.32
C SER A 5 9.37 -10.01 -10.24
N PRO A 6 8.69 -8.96 -9.79
CA PRO A 6 9.17 -8.14 -8.68
C PRO A 6 9.00 -8.89 -7.35
N ASP A 7 9.99 -8.81 -6.48
CA ASP A 7 9.88 -9.28 -5.09
C ASP A 7 9.13 -8.26 -4.24
N VAL A 8 9.33 -6.96 -4.53
CA VAL A 8 8.68 -5.84 -3.85
C VAL A 8 8.03 -4.89 -4.86
N VAL A 9 6.80 -4.48 -4.57
CA VAL A 9 6.14 -3.36 -5.23
C VAL A 9 5.95 -2.25 -4.20
N HIS A 10 6.67 -1.14 -4.37
CA HIS A 10 6.63 -0.02 -3.45
C HIS A 10 5.77 1.11 -4.02
N CYS A 11 4.65 1.39 -3.37
CA CYS A 11 3.68 2.42 -3.71
C CYS A 11 3.95 3.70 -2.90
N HIS A 12 3.83 4.86 -3.52
CA HIS A 12 4.10 6.14 -2.89
C HIS A 12 2.88 7.07 -2.94
N GLY A 13 2.39 7.45 -1.76
CA GLY A 13 1.33 8.45 -1.60
C GLY A 13 -0.05 8.03 -2.13
N TRP A 14 -1.03 8.89 -1.91
CA TRP A 14 -2.45 8.62 -2.20
C TRP A 14 -2.76 8.32 -3.67
N PHE A 15 -1.95 8.85 -4.59
CA PHE A 15 -2.15 8.64 -6.03
C PHE A 15 -2.02 7.16 -6.43
N THR A 16 -1.27 6.38 -5.66
CA THR A 16 -1.09 4.94 -5.87
C THR A 16 -1.99 4.08 -4.98
N ALA A 17 -2.94 4.68 -4.28
CA ALA A 17 -3.72 4.00 -3.23
C ALA A 17 -4.49 2.76 -3.71
N MET A 18 -4.86 2.68 -4.99
CA MET A 18 -5.55 1.52 -5.54
C MET A 18 -4.63 0.36 -5.94
N VAL A 19 -3.32 0.61 -6.10
CA VAL A 19 -2.37 -0.42 -6.56
C VAL A 19 -2.32 -1.62 -5.62
N PRO A 20 -2.22 -1.45 -4.28
CA PRO A 20 -2.24 -2.57 -3.34
C PRO A 20 -3.47 -3.48 -3.51
N ALA A 21 -4.66 -2.89 -3.64
CA ALA A 21 -5.88 -3.65 -3.84
C ALA A 21 -5.83 -4.48 -5.13
N TYR A 22 -5.41 -3.90 -6.26
CA TYR A 22 -5.27 -4.64 -7.52
C TYR A 22 -4.32 -5.82 -7.38
N LEU A 23 -3.15 -5.62 -6.77
CA LEU A 23 -2.14 -6.67 -6.61
C LEU A 23 -2.62 -7.82 -5.74
N LYS A 24 -3.32 -7.52 -4.65
CA LYS A 24 -3.77 -8.52 -3.66
C LYS A 24 -5.15 -9.11 -3.96
N THR A 25 -5.87 -8.63 -4.99
CA THR A 25 -7.18 -9.15 -5.39
C THR A 25 -7.18 -9.59 -6.85
N ALA A 26 -7.34 -8.69 -7.81
CA ALA A 26 -7.45 -8.98 -9.23
C ALA A 26 -6.22 -9.74 -9.80
N TYR A 27 -5.03 -9.42 -9.31
CA TYR A 27 -3.77 -10.01 -9.77
C TYR A 27 -3.13 -10.97 -8.75
N LYS A 28 -3.86 -11.39 -7.71
CA LYS A 28 -3.34 -12.26 -6.64
C LYS A 28 -2.77 -13.59 -7.14
N ASP A 29 -3.33 -14.11 -8.24
CA ASP A 29 -2.93 -15.38 -8.86
C ASP A 29 -2.07 -15.18 -10.12
N ASP A 30 -1.75 -13.92 -10.48
CA ASP A 30 -0.86 -13.65 -11.62
C ASP A 30 0.58 -14.08 -11.28
N PRO A 31 1.20 -14.92 -12.10
CA PRO A 31 2.56 -15.41 -11.83
C PRO A 31 3.62 -14.32 -11.68
N THR A 32 3.33 -13.10 -12.16
CA THR A 32 4.25 -11.97 -12.05
C THR A 32 4.19 -11.33 -10.66
N PHE A 33 3.00 -11.28 -10.02
CA PHE A 33 2.78 -10.47 -8.81
C PHE A 33 2.36 -11.28 -7.59
N LYS A 34 1.99 -12.56 -7.74
CA LYS A 34 1.41 -13.38 -6.67
C LYS A 34 2.28 -13.45 -5.40
N ASP A 35 3.60 -13.39 -5.56
CA ASP A 35 4.57 -13.49 -4.47
C ASP A 35 5.11 -12.12 -4.04
N ALA A 36 4.77 -11.04 -4.78
CA ALA A 36 5.27 -9.70 -4.49
C ALA A 36 4.75 -9.16 -3.16
N LYS A 37 5.66 -8.60 -2.36
CA LYS A 37 5.33 -7.83 -1.15
C LYS A 37 4.96 -6.41 -1.54
N VAL A 38 3.93 -5.89 -0.91
CA VAL A 38 3.43 -4.54 -1.17
C VAL A 38 3.87 -3.60 -0.04
N PHE A 39 4.65 -2.60 -0.40
CA PHE A 39 5.07 -1.53 0.50
C PHE A 39 4.33 -0.25 0.15
N TYR A 40 4.01 0.54 1.15
CA TYR A 40 3.28 1.78 0.96
C TYR A 40 3.89 2.92 1.78
N SER A 41 4.43 3.94 1.10
CA SER A 41 4.95 5.15 1.73
C SER A 41 3.85 6.15 2.03
N LEU A 42 3.84 6.60 3.29
CA LEU A 42 2.97 7.65 3.79
C LEU A 42 3.71 8.98 3.84
N TYR A 43 3.05 10.01 3.34
CA TYR A 43 3.53 11.39 3.35
C TYR A 43 2.54 12.29 4.07
N GLU A 44 3.01 13.45 4.54
CA GLU A 44 2.16 14.56 4.99
C GLU A 44 1.45 15.19 3.78
N GLU A 45 0.54 14.43 3.20
CA GLU A 45 -0.27 14.82 2.05
C GLU A 45 -1.73 14.91 2.47
N ASP A 46 -2.44 15.88 1.92
CA ASP A 46 -3.88 16.00 2.05
C ASP A 46 -4.41 16.70 0.80
N PHE A 47 -5.55 16.27 0.30
CA PHE A 47 -6.28 17.04 -0.71
C PHE A 47 -7.37 17.93 -0.07
N ALA A 48 -7.08 18.45 1.13
CA ALA A 48 -7.74 19.55 1.82
C ALA A 48 -9.28 19.47 1.81
N ASN A 49 -9.85 18.51 2.54
CA ASN A 49 -11.30 18.30 2.66
C ASN A 49 -12.01 17.92 1.33
N ALA A 50 -11.28 17.72 0.25
CA ALA A 50 -11.84 17.13 -0.96
C ALA A 50 -12.05 15.62 -0.78
N SER A 51 -12.86 15.03 -1.62
CA SER A 51 -13.06 13.58 -1.70
C SER A 51 -13.17 13.20 -3.17
N LEU A 52 -12.60 12.08 -3.53
CA LEU A 52 -12.82 11.48 -4.85
C LEU A 52 -14.24 10.92 -4.98
N GLY A 53 -14.97 10.85 -3.85
CA GLY A 53 -16.29 10.27 -3.77
C GLY A 53 -16.27 8.76 -3.97
N THR A 54 -17.43 8.14 -3.99
CA THR A 54 -17.56 6.68 -4.14
C THR A 54 -17.38 6.20 -5.58
N LYS A 55 -17.43 7.09 -6.56
CA LYS A 55 -17.32 6.72 -7.98
C LYS A 55 -16.04 6.01 -8.36
N TYR A 56 -14.92 6.33 -7.71
CA TYR A 56 -13.68 5.66 -8.01
C TYR A 56 -13.72 4.18 -7.61
N ALA A 57 -14.35 3.85 -6.49
CA ALA A 57 -14.57 2.46 -6.07
C ALA A 57 -15.53 1.72 -7.01
N GLU A 58 -16.57 2.41 -7.51
CA GLU A 58 -17.47 1.88 -8.53
C GLU A 58 -16.71 1.58 -9.83
N LEU A 59 -15.78 2.46 -10.25
CA LEU A 59 -14.95 2.24 -11.42
C LEU A 59 -13.98 1.07 -11.22
N ALA A 60 -13.39 0.95 -10.04
CA ALA A 60 -12.49 -0.17 -9.72
C ALA A 60 -13.24 -1.52 -9.71
N SER A 61 -14.49 -1.55 -9.24
CA SER A 61 -15.32 -2.77 -9.27
C SER A 61 -15.67 -3.25 -10.69
N GLN A 62 -15.49 -2.41 -11.70
CA GLN A 62 -15.66 -2.79 -13.11
C GLN A 62 -14.45 -3.54 -13.70
N VAL A 63 -13.36 -3.65 -12.96
CA VAL A 63 -12.10 -4.27 -13.38
C VAL A 63 -11.66 -5.38 -12.42
N ASP A 64 -12.55 -6.33 -12.17
CA ASP A 64 -12.30 -7.57 -11.43
C ASP A 64 -11.87 -7.40 -9.94
N ILE A 65 -12.32 -6.32 -9.28
CA ILE A 65 -12.22 -6.17 -7.82
C ILE A 65 -13.62 -6.23 -7.22
N ASP A 66 -13.81 -7.10 -6.24
CA ASP A 66 -15.08 -7.21 -5.53
C ASP A 66 -15.40 -5.95 -4.72
N ALA A 67 -16.65 -5.53 -4.72
CA ALA A 67 -17.09 -4.35 -3.96
C ALA A 67 -16.80 -4.50 -2.44
N ALA A 68 -16.77 -5.73 -1.92
CA ALA A 68 -16.43 -6.01 -0.54
C ALA A 68 -14.96 -5.65 -0.23
N ASP A 69 -14.04 -5.90 -1.17
CA ASP A 69 -12.62 -5.56 -1.03
C ASP A 69 -12.39 -4.05 -1.07
N LEU A 70 -13.31 -3.30 -1.67
CA LEU A 70 -13.24 -1.84 -1.76
C LEU A 70 -13.90 -1.12 -0.58
N ALA A 71 -14.52 -1.85 0.35
CA ALA A 71 -15.24 -1.24 1.49
C ALA A 71 -14.33 -0.36 2.37
N ALA A 72 -13.06 -0.72 2.52
CA ALA A 72 -12.08 0.03 3.31
C ALA A 72 -11.76 1.42 2.72
N TYR A 73 -11.99 1.62 1.41
CA TYR A 73 -11.79 2.91 0.75
C TYR A 73 -12.88 3.95 1.05
N GLY A 74 -14.00 3.52 1.67
CA GLY A 74 -15.04 4.35 2.28
C GLY A 74 -15.57 5.46 1.39
N SER A 75 -15.50 6.70 1.89
CA SER A 75 -16.02 7.90 1.20
C SER A 75 -15.10 8.42 0.09
N GLY A 76 -13.90 7.87 -0.07
CA GLY A 76 -12.89 8.40 -0.97
C GLY A 76 -12.22 9.69 -0.45
N SER A 77 -12.31 9.98 0.85
CA SER A 77 -11.47 10.97 1.51
C SER A 77 -10.00 10.52 1.52
N PHE A 78 -9.09 11.43 1.77
CA PHE A 78 -7.66 11.08 1.89
C PHE A 78 -7.41 9.96 2.90
N VAL A 79 -8.03 10.08 4.08
CA VAL A 79 -7.91 9.08 5.16
C VAL A 79 -8.49 7.73 4.73
N ASP A 80 -9.67 7.71 4.14
CA ASP A 80 -10.32 6.47 3.69
C ASP A 80 -9.52 5.80 2.55
N LEU A 81 -9.05 6.58 1.58
CA LEU A 81 -8.18 6.07 0.51
C LEU A 81 -6.92 5.41 1.07
N THR A 82 -6.29 6.08 2.02
CA THR A 82 -5.07 5.57 2.66
C THR A 82 -5.37 4.30 3.45
N LYS A 83 -6.43 4.27 4.26
CA LYS A 83 -6.84 3.05 4.98
C LYS A 83 -7.14 1.89 4.03
N GLY A 84 -7.81 2.19 2.90
CA GLY A 84 -8.04 1.21 1.84
C GLY A 84 -6.75 0.62 1.30
N ALA A 85 -5.77 1.46 0.95
CA ALA A 85 -4.45 1.00 0.51
C ALA A 85 -3.75 0.15 1.58
N LEU A 86 -3.79 0.60 2.84
CA LEU A 86 -3.14 -0.07 3.96
C LEU A 86 -3.72 -1.45 4.27
N SER A 87 -5.01 -1.69 3.96
CA SER A 87 -5.63 -3.01 4.16
C SER A 87 -5.04 -4.10 3.27
N PHE A 88 -4.31 -3.72 2.22
CA PHE A 88 -3.64 -4.62 1.28
C PHE A 88 -2.12 -4.46 1.28
N THR A 89 -1.57 -3.81 2.30
CA THR A 89 -0.13 -3.48 2.39
C THR A 89 0.56 -4.40 3.39
N ASP A 90 1.72 -4.93 3.01
CA ASP A 90 2.55 -5.77 3.88
C ASP A 90 3.41 -4.91 4.82
N VAL A 91 3.97 -3.80 4.32
CA VAL A 91 4.81 -2.88 5.08
C VAL A 91 4.46 -1.43 4.78
N VAL A 92 4.26 -0.65 5.82
CA VAL A 92 4.10 0.80 5.73
C VAL A 92 5.45 1.47 5.93
N VAL A 93 5.80 2.39 5.04
CA VAL A 93 6.95 3.28 5.19
C VAL A 93 6.45 4.64 5.64
N LYS A 94 6.88 5.07 6.82
CA LYS A 94 6.54 6.40 7.35
C LYS A 94 7.60 7.40 6.87
N SER A 95 7.33 8.07 5.74
CA SER A 95 8.25 9.03 5.12
C SER A 95 8.19 10.44 5.72
N ASP A 96 7.12 10.78 6.41
CA ASP A 96 6.95 12.07 7.10
C ASP A 96 6.64 11.92 8.58
N GLU A 97 6.98 12.93 9.38
CA GLU A 97 6.71 12.92 10.82
C GLU A 97 5.23 13.11 11.15
N ASN A 98 4.55 13.98 10.40
CA ASN A 98 3.19 14.44 10.67
C ASN A 98 2.15 13.64 9.85
N ILE A 99 2.09 12.34 10.05
CA ILE A 99 1.03 11.52 9.46
C ILE A 99 -0.26 11.69 10.27
N ASP A 100 -1.39 11.75 9.56
CA ASP A 100 -2.71 11.88 10.16
C ASP A 100 -2.91 10.87 11.31
N PRO A 101 -3.34 11.34 12.51
CA PRO A 101 -3.50 10.47 13.68
C PRO A 101 -4.48 9.32 13.48
N GLU A 102 -5.49 9.49 12.62
CA GLU A 102 -6.48 8.45 12.33
C GLU A 102 -5.85 7.33 11.49
N ILE A 103 -4.95 7.67 10.56
CA ILE A 103 -4.18 6.70 9.80
C ILE A 103 -3.22 5.94 10.72
N MET A 104 -2.52 6.63 11.62
CA MET A 104 -1.63 6.00 12.59
C MET A 104 -2.36 5.08 13.56
N SER A 105 -3.58 5.44 13.98
CA SER A 105 -4.43 4.56 14.79
C SER A 105 -4.81 3.30 14.03
N TYR A 106 -5.22 3.44 12.77
CA TYR A 106 -5.57 2.30 11.91
C TYR A 106 -4.41 1.32 11.75
N ILE A 107 -3.20 1.82 11.52
CA ILE A 107 -1.99 1.00 11.41
C ILE A 107 -1.77 0.18 12.68
N LYS A 108 -1.88 0.83 13.85
CA LYS A 108 -1.70 0.18 15.16
C LYS A 108 -2.79 -0.87 15.42
N ASP A 109 -4.05 -0.53 15.17
CA ASP A 109 -5.19 -1.40 15.46
C ASP A 109 -5.20 -2.66 14.57
N ASN A 110 -4.61 -2.58 13.39
CA ASN A 110 -4.48 -3.69 12.45
C ASN A 110 -3.10 -4.38 12.50
N ASN A 111 -2.22 -3.98 13.43
CA ASN A 111 -0.86 -4.52 13.59
C ASN A 111 -0.04 -4.50 12.30
N ILE A 112 -0.18 -3.46 11.47
CA ILE A 112 0.57 -3.33 10.24
C ILE A 112 2.02 -2.97 10.57
N ARG A 113 2.97 -3.66 9.95
CA ARG A 113 4.39 -3.38 10.14
C ARG A 113 4.75 -1.99 9.63
N VAL A 114 5.46 -1.21 10.44
CA VAL A 114 5.94 0.13 10.09
C VAL A 114 7.45 0.16 10.02
N PHE A 115 7.98 0.71 8.95
CA PHE A 115 9.36 1.12 8.80
C PHE A 115 9.42 2.66 8.76
N ALA A 116 10.32 3.25 9.52
CA ALA A 116 10.54 4.69 9.56
C ALA A 116 12.02 4.98 9.28
N PRO A 117 12.37 5.29 8.02
CA PRO A 117 13.74 5.63 7.66
C PRO A 117 14.15 6.97 8.30
N ALA A 118 15.45 7.17 8.46
CA ALA A 118 15.97 8.46 8.96
C ALA A 118 15.74 9.61 7.97
N SER A 119 15.67 9.29 6.68
CA SER A 119 15.31 10.21 5.59
C SER A 119 14.89 9.40 4.36
N ASP A 120 14.24 10.05 3.39
CA ASP A 120 13.88 9.41 2.11
C ASP A 120 15.11 9.06 1.25
N ASP A 121 16.27 9.64 1.56
CA ASP A 121 17.56 9.37 0.90
C ASP A 121 18.39 8.31 1.63
N ASP A 122 17.82 7.63 2.62
CA ASP A 122 18.48 6.54 3.34
C ASP A 122 18.43 5.23 2.54
N TYR A 123 19.12 5.22 1.40
CA TYR A 123 19.11 4.10 0.46
C TYR A 123 19.66 2.80 1.06
N GLU A 124 20.54 2.88 2.04
CA GLU A 124 21.09 1.72 2.74
C GLU A 124 20.00 1.06 3.58
N ALA A 125 19.27 1.83 4.38
CA ALA A 125 18.15 1.33 5.19
C ALA A 125 17.02 0.75 4.34
N PHE A 126 16.72 1.37 3.18
CA PHE A 126 15.75 0.80 2.24
C PHE A 126 16.25 -0.50 1.60
N GLY A 127 17.54 -0.58 1.25
CA GLY A 127 18.17 -1.78 0.73
C GLY A 127 18.05 -2.93 1.73
N ASP A 128 18.43 -2.70 2.97
CA ASP A 128 18.35 -3.69 4.05
C ASP A 128 16.88 -4.15 4.28
N LEU A 129 15.93 -3.21 4.24
CA LEU A 129 14.51 -3.52 4.38
C LEU A 129 14.03 -4.45 3.25
N TYR A 130 14.38 -4.16 2.00
CA TYR A 130 13.96 -4.99 0.87
C TYR A 130 14.62 -6.37 0.91
N ASP A 131 15.90 -6.43 1.23
CA ASP A 131 16.66 -7.67 1.32
C ASP A 131 16.13 -8.61 2.41
N GLU A 132 15.60 -8.07 3.50
CA GLU A 132 14.93 -8.86 4.54
C GLU A 132 13.79 -9.70 3.95
N PHE A 133 12.94 -9.11 3.11
CA PHE A 133 11.79 -9.79 2.51
C PHE A 133 12.18 -10.74 1.37
N VAL A 134 13.21 -10.39 0.58
CA VAL A 134 13.73 -11.26 -0.48
C VAL A 134 14.38 -12.51 0.11
N ASN A 135 15.12 -12.39 1.22
CA ASN A 135 15.84 -13.49 1.83
C ASN A 135 14.96 -14.41 2.70
N GLU A 136 13.83 -13.94 3.23
CA GLU A 136 12.88 -14.78 3.96
C GLU A 136 12.33 -15.92 3.08
N GLU A 137 12.11 -15.70 1.80
CA GLU A 137 11.61 -16.71 0.86
C GLU A 137 12.65 -17.77 0.51
N VAL A 138 13.93 -17.46 0.60
CA VAL A 138 15.01 -18.43 0.34
C VAL A 138 15.21 -19.41 1.51
N SER A 139 14.66 -19.10 2.68
CA SER A 139 14.85 -19.86 3.93
C SER A 139 13.65 -20.76 4.28
N ALA A 140 12.58 -20.71 3.51
CA ALA A 140 11.33 -21.48 3.70
C ALA A 140 11.23 -22.62 2.67
#